data_ec62c8d1df8410f9bd63a292d63165c2
#
_entry.id   ec62c8d1df8410f9bd63a292d63165c2
#
_cell.length_a   1.000
_cell.length_b   1.000
_cell.length_c   1.000
_cell.angle_alpha   90.00
_cell.angle_beta   90.00
_cell.angle_gamma   90.00
#
_symmetry.space_group_name_H-M   'P 1'
#
loop_
_entity.id
_entity.type
_entity.pdbx_description
1 polymer ?
#
loop_
_entity_poly.entity_id
_entity_poly.type
_entity_poly.pdbx_seq_one_letter_code
_entity_poly.pdbx_strand_id
1 'polypeptide(L)'
;MNDRYTENKITLREHLNKLDQNSKAGKEEIGSLLRRMKKKFKDLGMHKTAKSDILVMEYIRMIFETQDYRCTHWLQTTGDQLNGVWNRPGTGYCLWHKTTVHYEIDHVFPVNAGGKDDLKNFQFLSANANQFVKCSLTYEDLLKRIDLSTALKDRIRTVLAKRELLFKSEKWKNYIEKIEKLEQTT
;
A
#
# COMPACT_ATOMS: atom_id res chain seq x y z
N MET A 1 -20.47 9.63 -18.90
CA MET A 1 -19.49 10.06 -17.85
C MET A 1 -18.49 8.93 -17.67
N ASN A 2 -17.38 8.99 -18.40
CA ASN A 2 -16.33 8.00 -18.20
C ASN A 2 -15.59 8.44 -16.95
N ASP A 3 -15.96 7.79 -15.87
CA ASP A 3 -15.63 8.22 -14.55
C ASP A 3 -14.17 7.87 -14.28
N ARG A 4 -13.36 8.85 -13.87
CA ARG A 4 -11.99 8.66 -13.40
C ARG A 4 -11.88 7.53 -12.38
N TYR A 5 -12.96 7.30 -11.63
CA TYR A 5 -13.04 6.16 -10.73
C TYR A 5 -12.97 4.83 -11.48
N THR A 6 -13.78 4.68 -12.54
CA THR A 6 -13.79 3.46 -13.36
C THR A 6 -12.44 3.25 -14.03
N GLU A 7 -11.85 4.31 -14.59
CA GLU A 7 -10.53 4.27 -15.21
C GLU A 7 -9.44 3.88 -14.19
N ASN A 8 -9.38 4.53 -13.04
CA ASN A 8 -8.42 4.20 -11.99
C ASN A 8 -8.60 2.77 -11.47
N LYS A 9 -9.84 2.31 -11.34
CA LYS A 9 -10.15 0.95 -10.89
C LYS A 9 -9.74 -0.10 -11.91
N ILE A 10 -9.96 0.17 -13.20
CA ILE A 10 -9.53 -0.71 -14.28
C ILE A 10 -8.01 -0.79 -14.31
N THR A 11 -7.33 0.37 -14.32
CA THR A 11 -5.87 0.45 -14.34
C THR A 11 -5.24 -0.27 -13.15
N LEU A 12 -5.75 -0.03 -11.94
CA LEU A 12 -5.27 -0.70 -10.74
C LEU A 12 -5.46 -2.21 -10.82
N ARG A 13 -6.64 -2.66 -11.27
CA ARG A 13 -6.93 -4.09 -11.44
C ARG A 13 -6.02 -4.74 -12.47
N GLU A 14 -5.82 -4.12 -13.61
CA GLU A 14 -4.96 -4.64 -14.68
C GLU A 14 -3.53 -4.80 -14.18
N HIS A 15 -2.98 -3.80 -13.48
CA HIS A 15 -1.65 -3.88 -12.92
C HIS A 15 -1.52 -4.96 -11.85
N LEU A 16 -2.45 -5.04 -10.91
CA LEU A 16 -2.42 -6.06 -9.87
C LEU A 16 -2.56 -7.47 -10.45
N ASN A 17 -3.47 -7.69 -11.39
CA ASN A 17 -3.66 -8.99 -12.04
C ASN A 17 -2.44 -9.38 -12.91
N LYS A 18 -1.85 -8.42 -13.62
CA LYS A 18 -0.71 -8.64 -14.51
C LYS A 18 0.55 -8.99 -13.74
N LEU A 19 0.73 -8.39 -12.58
CA LEU A 19 1.92 -8.57 -11.76
C LEU A 19 1.81 -9.76 -10.79
N ASP A 20 0.61 -10.14 -10.42
CA ASP A 20 0.34 -11.21 -9.47
C ASP A 20 -0.75 -12.13 -10.02
N GLN A 21 -0.35 -12.95 -10.99
CA GLN A 21 -1.27 -13.85 -11.73
C GLN A 21 -2.03 -14.82 -10.81
N ASN A 22 -1.52 -15.09 -9.62
CA ASN A 22 -2.12 -15.99 -8.66
C ASN A 22 -2.98 -15.27 -7.61
N SER A 23 -3.00 -13.94 -7.65
CA SER A 23 -3.81 -13.18 -6.70
C SER A 23 -5.19 -12.90 -7.28
N LYS A 24 -6.20 -13.19 -6.48
CA LYS A 24 -7.54 -12.65 -6.71
C LYS A 24 -7.62 -11.16 -6.32
N ALA A 25 -6.49 -10.46 -6.25
CA ALA A 25 -6.42 -9.04 -5.91
C ALA A 25 -7.30 -8.16 -6.81
N GLY A 26 -7.87 -8.77 -7.83
CA GLY A 26 -8.74 -8.14 -8.78
C GLY A 26 -10.00 -7.54 -8.16
N LYS A 27 -11.15 -8.14 -8.44
CA LYS A 27 -12.44 -7.46 -8.25
C LYS A 27 -12.83 -7.21 -6.80
N GLU A 28 -12.66 -8.21 -5.94
CA GLU A 28 -13.16 -8.18 -4.57
C GLU A 28 -12.23 -7.40 -3.64
N GLU A 29 -10.93 -7.54 -3.85
CA GLU A 29 -9.96 -6.91 -2.98
C GLU A 29 -9.91 -5.40 -3.15
N ILE A 30 -9.99 -4.89 -4.37
CA ILE A 30 -10.03 -3.44 -4.63
C ILE A 30 -11.26 -2.80 -3.96
N GLY A 31 -12.41 -3.45 -4.06
CA GLY A 31 -13.64 -2.99 -3.40
C GLY A 31 -13.54 -2.99 -1.88
N SER A 32 -12.91 -4.02 -1.32
CA SER A 32 -12.65 -4.11 0.12
C SER A 32 -11.68 -3.03 0.59
N LEU A 33 -10.59 -2.85 -0.15
CA LEU A 33 -9.59 -1.83 0.15
C LEU A 33 -10.18 -0.41 0.06
N LEU A 34 -11.02 -0.15 -0.95
CA LEU A 34 -11.74 1.12 -1.08
C LEU A 34 -12.60 1.41 0.16
N ARG A 35 -13.41 0.43 0.60
CA ARG A 35 -14.26 0.61 1.80
C ARG A 35 -13.44 0.90 3.04
N ARG A 36 -12.34 0.18 3.27
CA ARG A 36 -11.45 0.39 4.42
C ARG A 36 -10.76 1.76 4.34
N MET A 37 -10.31 2.16 3.16
CA MET A 37 -9.67 3.44 2.95
C MET A 37 -10.64 4.62 3.14
N LYS A 38 -11.89 4.49 2.68
CA LYS A 38 -12.95 5.47 2.96
C LYS A 38 -13.18 5.66 4.46
N LYS A 39 -13.10 4.58 5.25
CA LYS A 39 -13.16 4.68 6.71
C LYS A 39 -11.98 5.50 7.25
N LYS A 40 -10.75 5.24 6.80
CA LYS A 40 -9.58 6.02 7.20
C LYS A 40 -9.71 7.52 6.86
N PHE A 41 -10.22 7.86 5.68
CA PHE A 41 -10.50 9.25 5.32
C PHE A 41 -11.52 9.90 6.27
N LYS A 42 -12.56 9.16 6.66
CA LYS A 42 -13.54 9.63 7.64
C LYS A 42 -12.90 9.82 9.02
N ASP A 43 -12.07 8.89 9.46
CA ASP A 43 -11.37 8.96 10.75
C ASP A 43 -10.41 10.18 10.80
N LEU A 44 -9.91 10.62 9.64
CA LEU A 44 -9.12 11.85 9.47
C LEU A 44 -9.97 13.13 9.41
N GLY A 45 -11.28 13.06 9.59
CA GLY A 45 -12.18 14.21 9.49
C GLY A 45 -12.57 14.60 8.06
N MET A 46 -12.17 13.81 7.07
CA MET A 46 -12.46 14.06 5.64
C MET A 46 -13.80 13.45 5.25
N HIS A 47 -14.89 13.97 5.80
CA HIS A 47 -16.21 13.35 5.68
C HIS A 47 -16.79 13.36 4.28
N LYS A 48 -16.60 14.46 3.53
CA LYS A 48 -17.08 14.57 2.15
C LYS A 48 -16.21 13.76 1.21
N THR A 49 -14.90 13.87 1.37
CA THR A 49 -13.93 13.09 0.58
C THR A 49 -14.12 11.60 0.78
N ALA A 50 -14.45 11.14 1.99
CA ALA A 50 -14.74 9.74 2.27
C ALA A 50 -15.98 9.21 1.50
N LYS A 51 -16.86 10.08 1.02
CA LYS A 51 -17.99 9.70 0.15
C LYS A 51 -17.58 9.64 -1.33
N SER A 52 -16.46 10.23 -1.71
CA SER A 52 -15.97 10.29 -3.09
C SER A 52 -15.13 9.05 -3.43
N ASP A 53 -15.74 8.10 -4.12
CA ASP A 53 -15.02 6.92 -4.61
C ASP A 53 -13.88 7.32 -5.58
N ILE A 54 -14.04 8.41 -6.33
CA ILE A 54 -13.05 8.92 -7.27
C ILE A 54 -11.76 9.32 -6.55
N LEU A 55 -11.87 10.19 -5.54
CA LEU A 55 -10.71 10.70 -4.81
C LEU A 55 -10.04 9.63 -3.96
N VAL A 56 -10.81 8.78 -3.29
CA VAL A 56 -10.24 7.69 -2.51
C VAL A 56 -9.54 6.67 -3.40
N MET A 57 -10.09 6.36 -4.58
CA MET A 57 -9.44 5.46 -5.54
C MET A 57 -8.19 6.10 -6.16
N GLU A 58 -8.20 7.41 -6.44
CA GLU A 58 -7.02 8.14 -6.90
C GLU A 58 -5.88 8.04 -5.88
N TYR A 59 -6.18 8.17 -4.59
CA TYR A 59 -5.23 7.97 -3.51
C TYR A 59 -4.65 6.56 -3.50
N ILE A 60 -5.51 5.54 -3.51
CA ILE A 60 -5.08 4.13 -3.51
C ILE A 60 -4.12 3.87 -4.67
N ARG A 61 -4.45 4.36 -5.87
CA ARG A 61 -3.60 4.22 -7.05
C ARG A 61 -2.25 4.89 -6.87
N MET A 62 -2.22 6.13 -6.37
CA MET A 62 -0.95 6.84 -6.16
C MET A 62 -0.02 6.11 -5.19
N ILE A 63 -0.56 5.56 -4.10
CA ILE A 63 0.26 4.78 -3.16
C ILE A 63 0.76 3.50 -3.81
N PHE A 64 -0.10 2.75 -4.53
CA PHE A 64 0.34 1.54 -5.25
C PHE A 64 1.38 1.83 -6.34
N GLU A 65 1.33 2.97 -7.02
CA GLU A 65 2.36 3.38 -7.97
C GLU A 65 3.75 3.46 -7.31
N THR A 66 3.83 3.97 -6.08
CA THR A 66 5.10 3.99 -5.34
C THR A 66 5.60 2.60 -4.97
N GLN A 67 4.70 1.64 -4.88
CA GLN A 67 4.95 0.26 -4.51
C GLN A 67 5.07 -0.67 -5.73
N ASP A 68 5.09 -0.13 -6.96
CA ASP A 68 5.04 -0.90 -8.22
C ASP A 68 3.85 -1.88 -8.24
N TYR A 69 2.71 -1.46 -7.70
CA TYR A 69 1.46 -2.22 -7.58
C TYR A 69 1.59 -3.53 -6.80
N ARG A 70 2.53 -3.60 -5.86
CA ARG A 70 2.81 -4.77 -5.03
C ARG A 70 2.97 -4.40 -3.57
N CYS A 71 2.98 -5.39 -2.71
CA CYS A 71 3.38 -5.19 -1.32
C CYS A 71 4.78 -4.54 -1.25
N THR A 72 4.98 -3.61 -0.32
CA THR A 72 6.30 -2.98 -0.10
C THR A 72 7.39 -4.03 0.13
N HIS A 73 7.06 -5.14 0.79
CA HIS A 73 7.99 -6.22 1.09
C HIS A 73 8.04 -7.31 0.00
N TRP A 74 7.47 -7.04 -1.17
CA TRP A 74 7.46 -8.02 -2.23
C TRP A 74 8.82 -8.12 -2.91
N LEU A 75 9.29 -9.34 -3.08
CA LEU A 75 10.47 -9.66 -3.89
C LEU A 75 10.07 -10.52 -5.07
N GLN A 76 10.61 -10.21 -6.23
CA GLN A 76 10.55 -11.12 -7.35
C GLN A 76 11.57 -12.22 -7.09
N THR A 77 11.08 -13.44 -6.91
CA THR A 77 11.95 -14.57 -6.65
C THR A 77 11.86 -15.54 -7.80
N THR A 78 13.00 -15.96 -8.30
CA THR A 78 13.12 -17.22 -9.02
C THR A 78 13.32 -18.29 -7.95
N GLY A 79 12.41 -19.26 -7.90
CA GLY A 79 12.34 -20.44 -7.02
C GLY A 79 13.19 -20.56 -5.76
N ASP A 80 14.49 -20.39 -5.86
CA ASP A 80 15.45 -20.70 -4.78
C ASP A 80 15.90 -19.50 -3.92
N GLN A 81 15.46 -18.29 -4.25
CA GLN A 81 15.93 -17.08 -3.57
C GLN A 81 15.13 -16.67 -2.32
N LEU A 82 14.27 -17.54 -1.87
CA LEU A 82 13.42 -17.29 -0.72
C LEU A 82 14.11 -17.61 0.61
N ASN A 83 15.40 -17.30 0.72
CA ASN A 83 16.17 -17.53 1.93
C ASN A 83 16.09 -16.33 2.87
N GLY A 84 16.02 -16.60 4.14
CA GLY A 84 15.96 -15.59 5.18
C GLY A 84 14.76 -15.75 6.09
N VAL A 85 14.40 -14.70 6.78
CA VAL A 85 13.30 -14.70 7.77
C VAL A 85 11.98 -15.21 7.20
N TRP A 86 11.82 -15.03 5.94
CA TRP A 86 10.65 -15.43 5.17
C TRP A 86 10.47 -16.94 5.05
N ASN A 87 11.54 -17.70 5.19
CA ASN A 87 11.51 -19.16 5.09
C ASN A 87 11.21 -19.84 6.43
N ARG A 88 10.86 -19.07 7.45
CA ARG A 88 10.44 -19.69 8.72
C ARG A 88 9.15 -20.46 8.50
N PRO A 89 9.08 -21.71 8.96
CA PRO A 89 7.83 -22.45 8.97
C PRO A 89 6.73 -21.64 9.68
N GLY A 90 5.58 -21.55 9.04
CA GLY A 90 4.43 -20.80 9.59
C GLY A 90 4.43 -19.29 9.36
N THR A 91 5.48 -18.69 8.82
CA THR A 91 5.46 -17.26 8.50
C THR A 91 4.65 -16.95 7.24
N GLY A 92 4.32 -17.95 6.45
CA GLY A 92 3.43 -17.82 5.30
C GLY A 92 3.90 -16.85 4.21
N TYR A 93 5.15 -16.39 4.29
CA TYR A 93 5.61 -15.38 3.34
C TYR A 93 5.58 -15.89 1.88
N CYS A 94 5.77 -17.18 1.67
CA CYS A 94 5.61 -17.80 0.36
C CYS A 94 4.19 -17.68 -0.17
N LEU A 95 3.23 -17.46 0.71
CA LEU A 95 1.81 -17.37 0.35
C LEU A 95 1.51 -16.13 -0.48
N TRP A 96 2.24 -15.06 -0.32
CA TRP A 96 2.00 -13.86 -1.12
C TRP A 96 2.34 -14.02 -2.59
N HIS A 97 3.11 -15.06 -2.93
CA HIS A 97 3.37 -15.41 -4.32
C HIS A 97 2.37 -16.37 -4.93
N LYS A 98 1.71 -17.17 -4.09
CA LYS A 98 0.91 -18.31 -4.54
C LYS A 98 -0.57 -18.19 -4.27
N THR A 99 -0.96 -17.27 -3.42
CA THR A 99 -2.35 -17.13 -2.99
C THR A 99 -2.89 -15.73 -3.26
N THR A 100 -4.16 -15.59 -3.05
CA THR A 100 -4.81 -14.28 -3.04
C THR A 100 -4.11 -13.37 -2.06
N VAL A 101 -3.57 -12.28 -2.57
CA VAL A 101 -2.98 -11.26 -1.71
C VAL A 101 -4.10 -10.43 -1.12
N HIS A 102 -4.23 -10.53 0.18
CA HIS A 102 -5.06 -9.62 0.93
C HIS A 102 -4.21 -8.44 1.38
N TYR A 103 -4.52 -7.24 0.91
CA TYR A 103 -3.81 -6.04 1.28
C TYR A 103 -4.39 -5.42 2.54
N GLU A 104 -3.53 -5.21 3.53
CA GLU A 104 -3.84 -4.45 4.72
C GLU A 104 -3.35 -3.01 4.57
N ILE A 105 -4.08 -2.08 5.17
CA ILE A 105 -3.64 -0.70 5.31
C ILE A 105 -2.78 -0.65 6.55
N ASP A 106 -1.53 -0.33 6.38
CA ASP A 106 -0.54 -0.24 7.44
C ASP A 106 0.08 1.17 7.50
N HIS A 107 0.70 1.50 8.62
CA HIS A 107 1.44 2.74 8.82
C HIS A 107 2.92 2.54 8.48
N VAL A 108 3.46 3.39 7.62
CA VAL A 108 4.91 3.43 7.35
C VAL A 108 5.68 3.66 8.65
N PHE A 109 5.25 4.65 9.43
CA PHE A 109 5.72 4.88 10.79
C PHE A 109 4.64 4.41 11.78
N PRO A 110 4.88 3.37 12.56
CA PRO A 110 3.87 2.73 13.38
C PRO A 110 3.27 3.64 14.47
N VAL A 111 1.99 3.44 14.76
CA VAL A 111 1.27 4.23 15.78
C VAL A 111 1.91 4.07 17.17
N ASN A 112 2.31 2.85 17.54
CA ASN A 112 2.98 2.58 18.81
C ASN A 112 4.38 3.20 18.93
N ALA A 113 4.98 3.62 17.81
CA ALA A 113 6.23 4.39 17.79
C ALA A 113 5.98 5.91 17.68
N GLY A 114 4.74 6.36 17.82
CA GLY A 114 4.35 7.77 17.71
C GLY A 114 3.83 8.21 16.35
N GLY A 115 3.66 7.26 15.42
CA GLY A 115 3.04 7.53 14.12
C GLY A 115 1.59 7.96 14.26
N LYS A 116 1.13 8.79 13.33
CA LYS A 116 -0.26 9.28 13.30
C LYS A 116 -0.99 8.75 12.08
N ASP A 117 -2.30 8.69 12.18
CA ASP A 117 -3.16 8.58 11.00
C ASP A 117 -2.93 9.83 10.14
N ASP A 118 -2.38 9.63 8.96
CA ASP A 118 -2.05 10.67 7.99
C ASP A 118 -2.00 10.04 6.59
N LEU A 119 -2.46 10.75 5.58
CA LEU A 119 -2.42 10.26 4.19
C LEU A 119 -1.00 9.94 3.72
N LYS A 120 0.01 10.63 4.25
CA LYS A 120 1.41 10.34 3.95
C LYS A 120 1.96 9.14 4.73
N ASN A 121 1.24 8.67 5.73
CA ASN A 121 1.70 7.57 6.59
C ASN A 121 1.10 6.20 6.24
N PHE A 122 0.10 6.12 5.36
CA PHE A 122 -0.47 4.83 4.97
C PHE A 122 0.28 4.16 3.83
N GLN A 123 0.34 2.83 3.88
CA GLN A 123 0.88 1.95 2.83
C GLN A 123 0.02 0.69 2.71
N PHE A 124 0.27 -0.11 1.67
CA PHE A 124 -0.42 -1.37 1.46
C PHE A 124 0.55 -2.53 1.57
N LEU A 125 0.34 -3.38 2.57
CA LEU A 125 1.11 -4.58 2.78
C LEU A 125 0.23 -5.81 2.58
N SER A 126 0.83 -6.92 2.15
CA SER A 126 0.16 -8.21 2.32
C SER A 126 -0.02 -8.48 3.81
N ALA A 127 -1.09 -9.19 4.18
CA ALA A 127 -1.36 -9.54 5.58
C ALA A 127 -0.16 -10.21 6.24
N ASN A 128 0.50 -11.13 5.53
CA ASN A 128 1.68 -11.80 6.06
C ASN A 128 2.86 -10.84 6.29
N ALA A 129 3.12 -9.91 5.36
CA ALA A 129 4.18 -8.93 5.54
C ALA A 129 3.88 -8.00 6.71
N ASN A 130 2.64 -7.61 6.88
CA ASN A 130 2.22 -6.77 7.98
C ASN A 130 2.32 -7.49 9.33
N GLN A 131 1.75 -8.69 9.44
CA GLN A 131 1.62 -9.40 10.70
C GLN A 131 2.93 -10.04 11.19
N PHE A 132 3.78 -10.52 10.29
CA PHE A 132 4.95 -11.33 10.65
C PHE A 132 6.29 -10.66 10.40
N VAL A 133 6.34 -9.59 9.63
CA VAL A 133 7.60 -8.95 9.26
C VAL A 133 7.67 -7.52 9.75
N LYS A 134 6.76 -6.67 9.25
CA LYS A 134 6.71 -5.26 9.65
C LYS A 134 6.24 -5.14 11.10
N CYS A 135 5.16 -5.83 11.44
CA CYS A 135 4.54 -5.74 12.77
C CYS A 135 4.44 -4.27 13.21
N SER A 136 5.00 -3.99 14.37
CA SER A 136 5.09 -2.65 14.96
C SER A 136 6.46 -1.99 14.80
N LEU A 137 7.34 -2.55 13.96
CA LEU A 137 8.69 -2.01 13.75
C LEU A 137 8.67 -0.76 12.87
N THR A 138 9.53 0.20 13.16
CA THR A 138 9.85 1.26 12.20
C THR A 138 10.64 0.66 11.04
N TYR A 139 10.65 1.34 9.89
CA TYR A 139 11.53 0.88 8.80
C TYR A 139 13.01 1.06 9.13
N GLU A 140 13.35 2.02 9.98
CA GLU A 140 14.72 2.14 10.48
C GLU A 140 15.16 0.90 11.25
N ASP A 141 14.33 0.39 12.17
CA ASP A 141 14.62 -0.82 12.93
C ASP A 141 14.59 -2.06 12.04
N LEU A 142 13.62 -2.13 11.13
CA LEU A 142 13.51 -3.24 10.20
C LEU A 142 14.75 -3.37 9.30
N LEU A 143 15.27 -2.25 8.80
CA LEU A 143 16.46 -2.22 7.93
C LEU A 143 17.75 -2.58 8.67
N LYS A 144 17.81 -2.45 10.00
CA LYS A 144 18.94 -2.88 10.82
C LYS A 144 18.98 -4.40 11.05
N ARG A 145 17.87 -5.10 10.83
CA ARG A 145 17.81 -6.56 11.05
C ARG A 145 18.80 -7.29 10.16
N ILE A 146 19.56 -8.20 10.75
CA ILE A 146 20.58 -9.00 10.06
C ILE A 146 19.98 -10.17 9.27
N ASP A 147 18.78 -10.60 9.65
CA ASP A 147 18.06 -11.72 9.06
C ASP A 147 17.26 -11.34 7.80
N LEU A 148 17.21 -10.04 7.44
CA LEU A 148 16.60 -9.59 6.20
C LEU A 148 17.62 -9.58 5.07
N SER A 149 17.22 -10.12 3.91
CA SER A 149 18.05 -10.09 2.71
C SER A 149 18.32 -8.65 2.25
N THR A 150 19.50 -8.44 1.66
CA THR A 150 19.86 -7.15 1.04
C THR A 150 18.82 -6.73 0.00
N ALA A 151 18.38 -7.66 -0.85
CA ALA A 151 17.36 -7.39 -1.86
C ALA A 151 16.06 -6.85 -1.26
N LEU A 152 15.60 -7.37 -0.11
CA LEU A 152 14.43 -6.85 0.57
C LEU A 152 14.67 -5.46 1.14
N LYS A 153 15.83 -5.24 1.75
CA LYS A 153 16.21 -3.90 2.26
C LYS A 153 16.23 -2.86 1.14
N ASP A 154 16.78 -3.22 -0.01
CA ASP A 154 16.85 -2.32 -1.17
C ASP A 154 15.46 -2.07 -1.77
N ARG A 155 14.61 -3.09 -1.80
CA ARG A 155 13.20 -2.92 -2.19
C ARG A 155 12.48 -1.93 -1.27
N ILE A 156 12.63 -2.07 0.04
CA ILE A 156 12.04 -1.16 1.02
C ILE A 156 12.54 0.26 0.80
N ARG A 157 13.86 0.46 0.69
CA ARG A 157 14.45 1.79 0.45
C ARG A 157 13.92 2.42 -0.84
N THR A 158 13.81 1.64 -1.90
CA THR A 158 13.27 2.10 -3.19
C THR A 158 11.83 2.58 -3.06
N VAL A 159 10.98 1.83 -2.37
CA VAL A 159 9.58 2.23 -2.16
C VAL A 159 9.51 3.51 -1.32
N LEU A 160 10.28 3.60 -0.23
CA LEU A 160 10.30 4.79 0.61
C LEU A 160 10.76 6.04 -0.16
N ALA A 161 11.79 5.90 -1.00
CA ALA A 161 12.26 7.00 -1.86
C ALA A 161 11.20 7.43 -2.88
N LYS A 162 10.51 6.50 -3.54
CA LYS A 162 9.40 6.80 -4.46
C LYS A 162 8.26 7.54 -3.75
N ARG A 163 7.94 7.14 -2.51
CA ARG A 163 6.91 7.83 -1.71
C ARG A 163 7.30 9.26 -1.39
N GLU A 164 8.55 9.48 -1.00
CA GLU A 164 9.05 10.83 -0.72
C GLU A 164 8.96 11.73 -1.95
N LEU A 165 9.31 11.22 -3.13
CA LEU A 165 9.16 11.93 -4.40
C LEU A 165 7.69 12.22 -4.71
N LEU A 166 6.79 11.25 -4.51
CA LEU A 166 5.36 11.47 -4.69
C LEU A 166 4.88 12.64 -3.83
N PHE A 167 5.18 12.64 -2.54
CA PHE A 167 4.66 13.65 -1.62
C PHE A 167 5.26 15.06 -1.82
N LYS A 168 6.36 15.17 -2.57
CA LYS A 168 6.94 16.44 -3.03
C LYS A 168 6.45 16.89 -4.41
N SER A 169 5.71 16.04 -5.13
CA SER A 169 5.31 16.28 -6.52
C SER A 169 4.10 17.20 -6.64
N GLU A 170 3.97 17.85 -7.80
CA GLU A 170 2.77 18.61 -8.18
C GLU A 170 1.51 17.73 -8.23
N LYS A 171 1.66 16.44 -8.60
CA LYS A 171 0.56 15.47 -8.58
C LYS A 171 -0.06 15.37 -7.18
N TRP A 172 0.78 15.30 -6.14
CA TRP A 172 0.32 15.25 -4.75
C TRP A 172 -0.31 16.57 -4.30
N LYS A 173 0.29 17.71 -4.62
CA LYS A 173 -0.26 19.03 -4.29
C LYS A 173 -1.65 19.20 -4.90
N ASN A 174 -1.78 18.94 -6.19
CA ASN A 174 -3.06 19.00 -6.90
C ASN A 174 -4.12 18.06 -6.30
N TYR A 175 -3.70 16.90 -5.80
CA TYR A 175 -4.58 15.97 -5.12
C TYR A 175 -5.09 16.54 -3.79
N ILE A 176 -4.21 17.10 -2.97
CA ILE A 176 -4.59 17.73 -1.69
C ILE A 176 -5.54 18.91 -1.92
N GLU A 177 -5.27 19.76 -2.89
CA GLU A 177 -6.17 20.86 -3.25
C GLU A 177 -7.57 20.39 -3.63
N LYS A 178 -7.69 19.26 -4.34
CA LYS A 178 -9.01 18.68 -4.67
C LYS A 178 -9.75 18.25 -3.39
N ILE A 179 -9.05 17.65 -2.43
CA ILE A 179 -9.63 17.27 -1.14
C ILE A 179 -10.12 18.49 -0.41
N GLU A 180 -9.27 19.51 -0.25
CA GLU A 180 -9.59 20.74 0.48
C GLU A 180 -10.80 21.45 -0.13
N LYS A 181 -10.83 21.59 -1.46
CA LYS A 181 -11.98 22.17 -2.19
C LYS A 181 -13.26 21.39 -1.92
N LEU A 182 -13.20 20.05 -1.91
CA LEU A 182 -14.38 19.23 -1.65
C LEU A 182 -14.87 19.38 -0.20
N GLU A 183 -13.95 19.41 0.78
CA GLU A 183 -14.31 19.56 2.19
C GLU A 183 -14.92 20.95 2.50
N GLN A 184 -14.50 21.99 1.80
CA GLN A 184 -15.00 23.37 1.97
C GLN A 184 -16.35 23.62 1.32
N THR A 185 -16.75 22.81 0.33
CA THR A 185 -18.04 23.02 -0.35
C THR A 185 -19.18 22.57 0.55
N THR A 186 -19.89 23.52 1.07
CA THR A 186 -21.04 23.33 1.98
C THR A 186 -22.25 22.81 1.25
#